data_e882cc3e68e449fb207ad9b4caf6e346
#
_entry.id   e882cc3e68e449fb207ad9b4caf6e346
#
_cell.length_a   1.000
_cell.length_b   1.000
_cell.length_c   1.000
_cell.angle_alpha   90.00
_cell.angle_beta   90.00
_cell.angle_gamma   90.00
#
_symmetry.space_group_name_H-M   'P 1'
#
loop_
_entity.id
_entity.type
_entity.pdbx_description
1 polymer ?
#
loop_
_entity_poly.entity_id
_entity_poly.type
_entity_poly.pdbx_seq_one_letter_code
_entity_poly.pdbx_strand_id
1 'polypeptide(L)'
;MGVCPVATLADTLGIRRFRVLGLSGGGPYALACAATLRDRVVRASLVSALGPLDTPESTVGMMLPNRLLLRLVRRAPAIVRPGLRATSAVLRRFPALYRRWLTTHVSEADRIVLSDTAVAAMLRNDLAQALRQGAAGVWSDLNALTSPWGFEMDQVDTSVDVWHGDTDRIVPQQMGHVLAQRLPLARWRPVAGGGHFLVVPSWREILDALCE
;
A
#
# COMPACT_ATOMS: atom_id res chain seq x y z
N MET A 1 13.30 -4.37 -4.50
CA MET A 1 12.01 -4.71 -5.14
C MET A 1 12.19 -4.85 -6.63
N GLY A 2 11.66 -5.93 -7.25
CA GLY A 2 11.81 -6.15 -8.68
C GLY A 2 10.80 -5.33 -9.49
N VAL A 3 11.26 -4.41 -10.34
CA VAL A 3 10.41 -3.64 -11.27
C VAL A 3 10.39 -4.24 -12.69
N CYS A 4 11.13 -5.31 -12.90
CA CYS A 4 11.22 -5.98 -14.20
C CYS A 4 9.83 -6.36 -14.78
N PRO A 5 8.85 -6.87 -14.00
CA PRO A 5 7.52 -7.18 -14.53
C PRO A 5 6.76 -5.96 -15.06
N VAL A 6 6.90 -4.79 -14.41
CA VAL A 6 6.23 -3.54 -14.84
C VAL A 6 6.83 -3.07 -16.17
N ALA A 7 8.16 -3.07 -16.28
CA ALA A 7 8.86 -2.73 -17.51
C ALA A 7 8.46 -3.66 -18.65
N THR A 8 8.48 -4.97 -18.42
CA THR A 8 8.09 -5.99 -19.41
C THR A 8 6.64 -5.81 -19.88
N LEU A 9 5.71 -5.56 -18.95
CA LEU A 9 4.31 -5.28 -19.29
C LEU A 9 4.18 -4.05 -20.17
N ALA A 10 4.82 -2.94 -19.77
CA ALA A 10 4.79 -1.70 -20.53
C ALA A 10 5.40 -1.87 -21.94
N ASP A 11 6.47 -2.64 -22.07
CA ASP A 11 7.10 -2.98 -23.36
C ASP A 11 6.15 -3.81 -24.24
N THR A 12 5.51 -4.81 -23.65
CA THR A 12 4.53 -5.66 -24.36
C THR A 12 3.34 -4.85 -24.88
N LEU A 13 2.93 -3.81 -24.15
CA LEU A 13 1.83 -2.92 -24.51
C LEU A 13 2.27 -1.72 -25.40
N GLY A 14 3.56 -1.60 -25.73
CA GLY A 14 4.10 -0.48 -26.48
C GLY A 14 4.07 0.85 -25.74
N ILE A 15 3.94 0.84 -24.38
CA ILE A 15 3.85 2.03 -23.55
C ILE A 15 5.26 2.49 -23.18
N ARG A 16 5.71 3.59 -23.75
CA ARG A 16 7.05 4.15 -23.48
C ARG A 16 7.10 4.93 -22.17
N ARG A 17 6.09 5.73 -21.86
CA ARG A 17 6.02 6.56 -20.65
C ARG A 17 4.67 6.36 -19.97
N PHE A 18 4.66 6.30 -18.64
CA PHE A 18 3.46 6.05 -17.86
C PHE A 18 3.52 6.75 -16.49
N ARG A 19 2.38 6.81 -15.83
CA ARG A 19 2.24 7.27 -14.45
C ARG A 19 1.95 6.06 -13.56
N VAL A 20 2.34 6.15 -12.30
CA VAL A 20 2.12 5.07 -11.33
C VAL A 20 1.31 5.56 -10.14
N LEU A 21 0.40 4.72 -9.67
CA LEU A 21 -0.32 4.94 -8.42
C LEU A 21 -0.04 3.76 -7.50
N GLY A 22 0.38 4.05 -6.27
CA GLY A 22 0.62 3.05 -5.23
C GLY A 22 -0.30 3.26 -4.04
N LEU A 23 -1.22 2.31 -3.80
CA LEU A 23 -2.08 2.30 -2.63
C LEU A 23 -1.46 1.44 -1.52
N SER A 24 -1.42 1.95 -0.28
CA SER A 24 -1.02 1.18 0.90
C SER A 24 0.37 0.52 0.70
N GLY A 25 0.46 -0.81 0.80
CA GLY A 25 1.67 -1.57 0.47
C GLY A 25 2.15 -1.46 -0.98
N GLY A 26 1.32 -0.94 -1.90
CA GLY A 26 1.71 -0.64 -3.29
C GLY A 26 2.58 0.62 -3.41
N GLY A 27 2.59 1.50 -2.39
CA GLY A 27 3.39 2.73 -2.40
C GLY A 27 4.88 2.50 -2.61
N PRO A 28 5.55 1.65 -1.82
CA PRO A 28 6.95 1.27 -2.04
C PRO A 28 7.25 0.71 -3.42
N TYR A 29 6.32 -0.05 -4.03
CA TYR A 29 6.48 -0.55 -5.40
C TYR A 29 6.37 0.57 -6.44
N ALA A 30 5.46 1.52 -6.25
CA ALA A 30 5.36 2.70 -7.11
C ALA A 30 6.64 3.56 -7.04
N LEU A 31 7.21 3.74 -5.83
CA LEU A 31 8.49 4.42 -5.64
C LEU A 31 9.66 3.64 -6.28
N ALA A 32 9.67 2.32 -6.16
CA ALA A 32 10.68 1.50 -6.83
C ALA A 32 10.62 1.68 -8.36
N CYS A 33 9.42 1.75 -8.95
CA CYS A 33 9.27 2.07 -10.37
C CYS A 33 9.79 3.47 -10.70
N ALA A 34 9.46 4.48 -9.90
CA ALA A 34 9.92 5.86 -10.09
C ALA A 34 11.45 5.98 -9.98
N ALA A 35 12.07 5.29 -9.01
CA ALA A 35 13.51 5.31 -8.81
C ALA A 35 14.31 4.59 -9.92
N THR A 36 13.75 3.50 -10.49
CA THR A 36 14.49 2.63 -11.41
C THR A 36 14.10 2.81 -12.88
N LEU A 37 12.90 3.31 -13.16
CA LEU A 37 12.38 3.57 -14.51
C LEU A 37 12.22 5.09 -14.78
N ARG A 38 13.23 5.87 -14.41
CA ARG A 38 13.23 7.36 -14.40
C ARG A 38 12.76 7.97 -15.72
N ASP A 39 13.24 7.45 -16.84
CA ASP A 39 12.90 7.96 -18.20
C ASP A 39 11.46 7.59 -18.61
N ARG A 40 10.80 6.71 -17.88
CA ARG A 40 9.49 6.14 -18.21
C ARG A 40 8.39 6.57 -17.24
N VAL A 41 8.68 6.69 -15.95
CA VAL A 41 7.72 7.14 -14.94
C VAL A 41 7.72 8.65 -14.88
N VAL A 42 6.64 9.27 -15.37
CA VAL A 42 6.54 10.73 -15.48
C VAL A 42 5.95 11.40 -14.24
N ARG A 43 5.19 10.65 -13.45
CA ARG A 43 4.59 11.10 -12.19
C ARG A 43 4.17 9.91 -11.34
N ALA A 44 4.16 10.08 -10.03
CA ALA A 44 3.66 9.08 -9.10
C ALA A 44 2.62 9.65 -8.13
N SER A 45 1.64 8.85 -7.74
CA SER A 45 0.75 9.13 -6.61
C SER A 45 0.84 8.02 -5.58
N LEU A 46 1.07 8.39 -4.35
CA LEU A 46 1.09 7.50 -3.20
C LEU A 46 -0.17 7.77 -2.37
N VAL A 47 -1.00 6.77 -2.17
CA VAL A 47 -2.27 6.92 -1.47
C VAL A 47 -2.27 6.02 -0.24
N SER A 48 -2.40 6.59 0.96
CA SER A 48 -2.33 5.83 2.23
C SER A 48 -1.14 4.88 2.28
N ALA A 49 0.00 5.32 1.72
CA ALA A 49 1.14 4.46 1.42
C ALA A 49 1.93 4.07 2.66
N LEU A 50 2.39 2.83 2.70
CA LEU A 50 3.33 2.36 3.71
C LEU A 50 4.66 3.11 3.53
N GLY A 51 5.11 3.72 4.62
CA GLY A 51 6.44 4.34 4.70
C GLY A 51 7.53 3.35 5.12
N PRO A 52 8.79 3.78 5.15
CA PRO A 52 9.90 2.96 5.62
C PRO A 52 9.71 2.54 7.09
N LEU A 53 10.12 1.32 7.37
CA LEU A 53 10.04 0.71 8.70
C LEU A 53 11.42 0.71 9.40
N ASP A 54 12.19 1.76 9.17
CA ASP A 54 13.57 1.91 9.63
C ASP A 54 13.68 2.43 11.06
N THR A 55 12.62 3.03 11.59
CA THR A 55 12.58 3.53 12.97
C THR A 55 11.44 2.91 13.79
N PRO A 56 11.58 2.77 15.12
CA PRO A 56 10.50 2.28 15.98
C PRO A 56 9.23 3.14 15.91
N GLU A 57 9.38 4.44 15.68
CA GLU A 57 8.33 5.44 15.63
C GLU A 57 7.47 5.31 14.35
N SER A 58 8.00 4.72 13.29
CA SER A 58 7.32 4.59 11.99
C SER A 58 5.96 3.88 12.10
N THR A 59 5.79 3.01 13.09
CA THR A 59 4.52 2.28 13.32
C THR A 59 3.64 2.85 14.43
N VAL A 60 3.95 4.04 14.96
CA VAL A 60 3.11 4.70 15.99
C VAL A 60 1.78 5.09 15.36
N GLY A 61 0.67 4.80 16.06
CA GLY A 61 -0.69 5.00 15.55
C GLY A 61 -1.24 3.85 14.69
N MET A 62 -0.40 2.91 14.25
CA MET A 62 -0.84 1.72 13.53
C MET A 62 -1.61 0.77 14.46
N MET A 63 -2.68 0.16 13.93
CA MET A 63 -3.43 -0.86 14.67
C MET A 63 -2.50 -2.00 15.12
N LEU A 64 -2.69 -2.47 16.35
CA LEU A 64 -1.80 -3.41 17.00
C LEU A 64 -1.53 -4.71 16.21
N PRO A 65 -2.52 -5.37 15.57
CA PRO A 65 -2.27 -6.58 14.78
C PRO A 65 -1.29 -6.35 13.64
N ASN A 66 -1.42 -5.24 12.90
CA ASN A 66 -0.53 -4.91 11.79
C ASN A 66 0.89 -4.60 12.29
N ARG A 67 0.99 -3.79 13.35
CA ARG A 67 2.27 -3.46 13.99
C ARG A 67 3.01 -4.71 14.46
N LEU A 68 2.29 -5.65 15.07
CA LEU A 68 2.86 -6.93 15.53
C LEU A 68 3.29 -7.79 14.34
N LEU A 69 2.45 -7.93 13.32
CA LEU A 69 2.76 -8.68 12.11
C LEU A 69 4.05 -8.18 11.44
N LEU A 70 4.16 -6.88 11.18
CA LEU A 70 5.34 -6.28 10.55
C LEU A 70 6.63 -6.53 11.36
N ARG A 71 6.54 -6.49 12.70
CA ARG A 71 7.68 -6.81 13.57
C ARG A 71 8.07 -8.28 13.51
N LEU A 72 7.07 -9.18 13.52
CA LEU A 72 7.29 -10.62 13.54
C LEU A 72 7.78 -11.18 12.21
N VAL A 73 7.41 -10.59 11.09
CA VAL A 73 7.88 -10.99 9.75
C VAL A 73 9.40 -11.10 9.71
N ARG A 74 10.10 -10.14 10.29
CA ARG A 74 11.58 -10.11 10.32
C ARG A 74 12.18 -10.95 11.47
N ARG A 75 11.51 -10.98 12.64
CA ARG A 75 12.07 -11.57 13.86
C ARG A 75 11.74 -13.05 14.03
N ALA A 76 10.60 -13.50 13.53
CA ALA A 76 10.09 -14.84 13.73
C ALA A 76 9.43 -15.42 12.47
N PRO A 77 10.10 -15.48 11.32
CA PRO A 77 9.54 -15.96 10.06
C PRO A 77 9.01 -17.39 10.15
N ALA A 78 9.65 -18.23 10.99
CA ALA A 78 9.23 -19.61 11.22
C ALA A 78 7.84 -19.73 11.86
N ILE A 79 7.40 -18.71 12.61
CA ILE A 79 6.06 -18.65 13.22
C ILE A 79 5.07 -17.96 12.26
N VAL A 80 5.50 -16.87 11.61
CA VAL A 80 4.62 -16.07 10.75
C VAL A 80 4.18 -16.86 9.51
N ARG A 81 5.08 -17.58 8.85
CA ARG A 81 4.74 -18.33 7.63
C ARG A 81 3.62 -19.37 7.83
N PRO A 82 3.68 -20.27 8.82
CA PRO A 82 2.56 -21.18 9.11
C PRO A 82 1.28 -20.44 9.49
N GLY A 83 1.37 -19.37 10.31
CA GLY A 83 0.24 -18.53 10.68
C GLY A 83 -0.45 -17.91 9.47
N LEU A 84 0.30 -17.35 8.52
CA LEU A 84 -0.24 -16.81 7.28
C LEU A 84 -0.91 -17.90 6.42
N ARG A 85 -0.34 -19.09 6.35
CA ARG A 85 -0.95 -20.23 5.63
C ARG A 85 -2.30 -20.61 6.24
N ALA A 86 -2.37 -20.73 7.56
CA ALA A 86 -3.61 -21.05 8.27
C ALA A 86 -4.65 -19.94 8.08
N THR A 87 -4.26 -18.68 8.28
CA THR A 87 -5.14 -17.51 8.06
C THR A 87 -5.64 -17.45 6.62
N SER A 88 -4.77 -17.61 5.63
CA SER A 88 -5.16 -17.62 4.21
C SER A 88 -6.16 -18.73 3.90
N ALA A 89 -5.97 -19.94 4.45
CA ALA A 89 -6.92 -21.04 4.27
C ALA A 89 -8.30 -20.72 4.87
N VAL A 90 -8.33 -20.11 6.06
CA VAL A 90 -9.57 -19.69 6.72
C VAL A 90 -10.26 -18.59 5.91
N LEU A 91 -9.54 -17.56 5.47
CA LEU A 91 -10.11 -16.43 4.72
C LEU A 91 -10.61 -16.83 3.34
N ARG A 92 -9.95 -17.80 2.68
CA ARG A 92 -10.44 -18.38 1.42
C ARG A 92 -11.78 -19.11 1.61
N ARG A 93 -11.96 -19.77 2.75
CA ARG A 93 -13.20 -20.52 3.05
C ARG A 93 -14.30 -19.61 3.60
N PHE A 94 -13.92 -18.56 4.35
CA PHE A 94 -14.82 -17.66 5.05
C PHE A 94 -14.43 -16.18 4.82
N PRO A 95 -14.57 -15.63 3.61
CA PRO A 95 -14.12 -14.27 3.29
C PRO A 95 -14.85 -13.18 4.10
N ALA A 96 -16.06 -13.46 4.58
CA ALA A 96 -16.80 -12.54 5.44
C ALA A 96 -16.09 -12.24 6.78
N LEU A 97 -15.22 -13.16 7.26
CA LEU A 97 -14.44 -12.92 8.48
C LEU A 97 -13.45 -11.77 8.30
N TYR A 98 -12.82 -11.66 7.12
CA TYR A 98 -11.93 -10.55 6.81
C TYR A 98 -12.66 -9.21 6.87
N ARG A 99 -13.81 -9.10 6.21
CA ARG A 99 -14.61 -7.86 6.24
C ARG A 99 -15.03 -7.50 7.67
N ARG A 100 -15.53 -8.48 8.45
CA ARG A 100 -15.92 -8.26 9.85
C ARG A 100 -14.74 -7.78 10.69
N TRP A 101 -13.59 -8.42 10.56
CA TRP A 101 -12.37 -8.00 11.26
C TRP A 101 -11.95 -6.60 10.85
N LEU A 102 -11.93 -6.31 9.55
CA LEU A 102 -11.53 -5.02 9.01
C LEU A 102 -12.44 -3.90 9.56
N THR A 103 -13.76 -4.04 9.44
CA THR A 103 -14.72 -3.01 9.89
C THR A 103 -14.68 -2.73 11.39
N THR A 104 -14.17 -3.66 12.22
CA THR A 104 -14.03 -3.43 13.67
C THR A 104 -12.77 -2.64 14.04
N HIS A 105 -11.77 -2.56 13.15
CA HIS A 105 -10.45 -1.98 13.47
C HIS A 105 -10.15 -0.68 12.72
N VAL A 106 -10.89 -0.36 11.66
CA VAL A 106 -10.69 0.86 10.86
C VAL A 106 -11.40 2.08 11.45
N SER A 107 -11.13 3.25 10.87
CA SER A 107 -11.78 4.51 11.23
C SER A 107 -13.28 4.54 10.85
N GLU A 108 -14.01 5.54 11.33
CA GLU A 108 -15.41 5.75 10.93
C GLU A 108 -15.52 6.05 9.44
N ALA A 109 -14.62 6.90 8.91
CA ALA A 109 -14.56 7.20 7.48
C ALA A 109 -14.41 5.93 6.64
N ASP A 110 -13.54 5.02 7.06
CA ASP A 110 -13.36 3.73 6.38
C ASP A 110 -14.60 2.84 6.49
N ARG A 111 -15.28 2.83 7.65
CA ARG A 111 -16.53 2.06 7.80
C ARG A 111 -17.60 2.54 6.85
N ILE A 112 -17.72 3.85 6.63
CA ILE A 112 -18.67 4.43 5.66
C ILE A 112 -18.33 3.92 4.24
N VAL A 113 -17.06 4.01 3.81
CA VAL A 113 -16.61 3.52 2.50
C VAL A 113 -16.88 2.02 2.36
N LEU A 114 -16.56 1.23 3.40
CA LEU A 114 -16.74 -0.22 3.41
C LEU A 114 -18.21 -0.67 3.51
N SER A 115 -19.14 0.23 3.84
CA SER A 115 -20.58 -0.05 3.84
C SER A 115 -21.18 -0.06 2.43
N ASP A 116 -20.49 0.55 1.45
CA ASP A 116 -20.90 0.48 0.05
C ASP A 116 -20.80 -0.96 -0.47
N THR A 117 -21.86 -1.44 -1.08
CA THR A 117 -21.95 -2.83 -1.56
C THR A 117 -20.99 -3.13 -2.71
N ALA A 118 -20.74 -2.16 -3.59
CA ALA A 118 -19.80 -2.31 -4.70
C ALA A 118 -18.35 -2.37 -4.19
N VAL A 119 -18.00 -1.51 -3.24
CA VAL A 119 -16.67 -1.53 -2.57
C VAL A 119 -16.47 -2.83 -1.81
N ALA A 120 -17.49 -3.30 -1.07
CA ALA A 120 -17.44 -4.57 -0.36
C ALA A 120 -17.28 -5.77 -1.31
N ALA A 121 -17.93 -5.73 -2.48
CA ALA A 121 -17.78 -6.76 -3.52
C ALA A 121 -16.39 -6.73 -4.15
N MET A 122 -15.86 -5.54 -4.47
CA MET A 122 -14.50 -5.35 -4.98
C MET A 122 -13.47 -5.94 -4.02
N LEU A 123 -13.49 -5.53 -2.75
CA LEU A 123 -12.54 -6.03 -1.74
C LEU A 123 -12.61 -7.54 -1.54
N ARG A 124 -13.81 -8.13 -1.62
CA ARG A 124 -13.96 -9.60 -1.57
C ARG A 124 -13.29 -10.27 -2.76
N ASN A 125 -13.46 -9.72 -3.96
CA ASN A 125 -12.84 -10.25 -5.16
C ASN A 125 -11.31 -10.09 -5.10
N ASP A 126 -10.81 -8.94 -4.65
CA ASP A 126 -9.38 -8.68 -4.47
C ASP A 126 -8.76 -9.66 -3.47
N LEU A 127 -9.43 -9.89 -2.33
CA LEU A 127 -8.98 -10.88 -1.36
C LEU A 127 -8.93 -12.29 -1.96
N ALA A 128 -9.94 -12.68 -2.74
CA ALA A 128 -9.98 -13.98 -3.39
C ALA A 128 -8.83 -14.14 -4.40
N GLN A 129 -8.53 -13.11 -5.17
CA GLN A 129 -7.40 -13.11 -6.11
C GLN A 129 -6.05 -13.12 -5.39
N ALA A 130 -5.88 -12.27 -4.37
CA ALA A 130 -4.64 -12.20 -3.58
C ALA A 130 -4.31 -13.55 -2.92
N LEU A 131 -5.33 -14.27 -2.46
CA LEU A 131 -5.18 -15.57 -1.80
C LEU A 131 -5.32 -16.78 -2.76
N ARG A 132 -5.41 -16.57 -4.06
CA ARG A 132 -5.59 -17.66 -5.04
C ARG A 132 -4.47 -18.71 -4.94
N GLN A 133 -3.24 -18.28 -4.73
CA GLN A 133 -2.07 -19.14 -4.55
C GLN A 133 -1.72 -19.37 -3.05
N GLY A 134 -2.68 -19.16 -2.15
CA GLY A 134 -2.48 -19.24 -0.70
C GLY A 134 -1.67 -18.08 -0.16
N ALA A 135 -0.82 -18.34 0.84
CA ALA A 135 -0.07 -17.31 1.55
C ALA A 135 1.27 -16.91 0.90
N ALA A 136 1.65 -17.50 -0.23
CA ALA A 136 2.98 -17.29 -0.82
C ALA A 136 3.18 -15.82 -1.27
N GLY A 137 2.20 -15.24 -1.97
CA GLY A 137 2.23 -13.83 -2.39
C GLY A 137 2.27 -12.89 -1.19
N VAL A 138 1.36 -13.10 -0.23
CA VAL A 138 1.30 -12.29 1.01
C VAL A 138 2.63 -12.32 1.76
N TRP A 139 3.26 -13.49 1.88
CA TRP A 139 4.58 -13.62 2.49
C TRP A 139 5.65 -12.85 1.72
N SER A 140 5.68 -12.99 0.38
CA SER A 140 6.64 -12.30 -0.48
C SER A 140 6.55 -10.78 -0.32
N ASP A 141 5.33 -10.24 -0.34
CA ASP A 141 5.08 -8.81 -0.18
C ASP A 141 5.48 -8.33 1.22
N LEU A 142 5.04 -9.00 2.28
CA LEU A 142 5.41 -8.64 3.65
C LEU A 142 6.93 -8.64 3.84
N ASN A 143 7.62 -9.64 3.30
CA ASN A 143 9.07 -9.72 3.37
C ASN A 143 9.75 -8.57 2.60
N ALA A 144 9.27 -8.23 1.40
CA ALA A 144 9.78 -7.13 0.60
C ALA A 144 9.54 -5.78 1.29
N LEU A 145 8.32 -5.55 1.82
CA LEU A 145 7.94 -4.30 2.48
C LEU A 145 8.70 -4.06 3.80
N THR A 146 9.07 -5.13 4.50
CA THR A 146 9.81 -5.03 5.78
C THR A 146 11.33 -5.11 5.63
N SER A 147 11.84 -5.32 4.43
CA SER A 147 13.28 -5.31 4.08
C SER A 147 13.69 -3.96 3.48
N PRO A 148 15.00 -3.66 3.38
CA PRO A 148 15.46 -2.51 2.58
C PRO A 148 14.90 -2.58 1.15
N TRP A 149 14.38 -1.46 0.65
CA TRP A 149 13.66 -1.45 -0.64
C TRP A 149 14.56 -1.55 -1.86
N GLY A 150 15.89 -1.39 -1.67
CA GLY A 150 16.90 -1.54 -2.72
C GLY A 150 17.04 -0.28 -3.61
N PHE A 151 16.54 0.86 -3.15
CA PHE A 151 16.76 2.19 -3.71
C PHE A 151 16.71 3.21 -2.58
N GLU A 152 17.34 4.38 -2.79
CA GLU A 152 17.26 5.51 -1.88
C GLU A 152 16.17 6.49 -2.35
N MET A 153 15.49 7.15 -1.43
CA MET A 153 14.36 8.04 -1.75
C MET A 153 14.80 9.30 -2.50
N ASP A 154 16.02 9.77 -2.27
CA ASP A 154 16.65 10.88 -2.99
C ASP A 154 16.92 10.58 -4.48
N GLN A 155 16.88 9.29 -4.85
CA GLN A 155 16.99 8.86 -6.24
C GLN A 155 15.67 9.00 -7.03
N VAL A 156 14.56 9.31 -6.36
CA VAL A 156 13.26 9.55 -6.99
C VAL A 156 13.20 11.00 -7.45
N ASP A 157 13.51 11.24 -8.71
CA ASP A 157 13.59 12.54 -9.35
C ASP A 157 12.32 12.94 -10.13
N THR A 158 11.25 12.18 -9.98
CA THR A 158 9.93 12.48 -10.52
C THR A 158 9.00 13.13 -9.48
N SER A 159 8.00 13.89 -9.92
CA SER A 159 6.99 14.46 -9.03
C SER A 159 6.14 13.39 -8.39
N VAL A 160 5.97 13.47 -7.06
CA VAL A 160 5.22 12.49 -6.26
C VAL A 160 4.16 13.20 -5.43
N ASP A 161 2.89 12.94 -5.69
CA ASP A 161 1.80 13.36 -4.80
C ASP A 161 1.60 12.33 -3.68
N VAL A 162 1.65 12.76 -2.41
CA VAL A 162 1.50 11.88 -1.25
C VAL A 162 0.18 12.20 -0.56
N TRP A 163 -0.84 11.37 -0.81
CA TRP A 163 -2.19 11.49 -0.27
C TRP A 163 -2.34 10.65 0.99
N HIS A 164 -2.76 11.25 2.09
CA HIS A 164 -2.95 10.53 3.34
C HIS A 164 -4.08 11.10 4.19
N GLY A 165 -4.91 10.20 4.72
CA GLY A 165 -5.98 10.54 5.64
C GLY A 165 -5.47 10.67 7.08
N ASP A 166 -5.96 11.66 7.81
CA ASP A 166 -5.56 11.91 9.21
C ASP A 166 -6.19 10.91 10.19
N THR A 167 -7.22 10.15 9.76
CA THR A 167 -7.86 9.11 10.58
C THR A 167 -7.44 7.68 10.17
N ASP A 168 -6.42 7.53 9.29
CA ASP A 168 -5.94 6.22 8.87
C ASP A 168 -5.32 5.44 10.03
N ARG A 169 -5.94 4.31 10.39
CA ARG A 169 -5.50 3.42 11.47
C ARG A 169 -4.76 2.18 10.97
N ILE A 170 -4.78 1.93 9.65
CA ILE A 170 -4.07 0.81 9.01
C ILE A 170 -2.63 1.20 8.74
N VAL A 171 -2.43 2.33 8.06
CA VAL A 171 -1.14 2.98 7.84
C VAL A 171 -1.22 4.39 8.39
N PRO A 172 -0.52 4.70 9.50
CA PRO A 172 -0.61 6.02 10.13
C PRO A 172 -0.16 7.14 9.19
N GLN A 173 -0.84 8.30 9.27
CA GLN A 173 -0.50 9.50 8.50
C GLN A 173 0.98 9.91 8.64
N GLN A 174 1.59 9.62 9.79
CA GLN A 174 3.02 9.85 10.01
C GLN A 174 3.91 9.18 8.97
N MET A 175 3.53 8.02 8.44
CA MET A 175 4.27 7.37 7.35
C MET A 175 4.23 8.19 6.06
N GLY A 176 3.08 8.77 5.72
CA GLY A 176 2.96 9.69 4.60
C GLY A 176 3.80 10.95 4.78
N HIS A 177 3.85 11.52 5.98
CA HIS A 177 4.73 12.65 6.29
C HIS A 177 6.21 12.31 6.08
N VAL A 178 6.65 11.15 6.57
CA VAL A 178 8.04 10.69 6.37
C VAL A 178 8.36 10.54 4.88
N LEU A 179 7.44 9.96 4.09
CA LEU A 179 7.61 9.87 2.63
C LEU A 179 7.73 11.27 2.00
N ALA A 180 6.81 12.18 2.34
CA ALA A 180 6.82 13.54 1.80
C ALA A 180 8.07 14.34 2.18
N GLN A 181 8.65 14.10 3.36
CA GLN A 181 9.89 14.76 3.81
C GLN A 181 11.16 14.20 3.15
N ARG A 182 11.17 12.90 2.82
CA ARG A 182 12.36 12.23 2.27
C ARG A 182 12.44 12.26 0.75
N LEU A 183 11.31 12.50 0.06
CA LEU A 183 11.24 12.55 -1.39
C LEU A 183 11.52 13.97 -1.89
N PRO A 184 12.47 14.18 -2.82
CA PRO A 184 12.90 15.53 -3.24
C PRO A 184 11.78 16.36 -3.87
N LEU A 185 10.89 15.74 -4.64
CA LEU A 185 9.83 16.39 -5.40
C LEU A 185 8.42 15.97 -4.93
N ALA A 186 8.28 15.76 -3.61
CA ALA A 186 6.99 15.37 -3.02
C ALA A 186 6.05 16.59 -2.84
N ARG A 187 4.77 16.35 -3.11
CA ARG A 187 3.67 17.23 -2.74
C ARG A 187 2.81 16.53 -1.69
N TRP A 188 2.78 17.08 -0.49
CA TRP A 188 1.94 16.58 0.58
C TRP A 188 0.47 16.95 0.36
N ARG A 189 -0.42 15.97 0.33
CA ARG A 189 -1.86 16.08 0.09
C ARG A 189 -2.65 15.47 1.27
N PRO A 190 -2.76 16.14 2.42
CA PRO A 190 -3.53 15.64 3.54
C PRO A 190 -5.03 15.66 3.21
N VAL A 191 -5.73 14.61 3.61
CA VAL A 191 -7.19 14.50 3.46
C VAL A 191 -7.82 14.51 4.85
N ALA A 192 -8.41 15.63 5.24
CA ALA A 192 -9.04 15.81 6.53
C ALA A 192 -10.23 14.85 6.68
N GLY A 193 -10.32 14.15 7.82
CA GLY A 193 -11.32 13.11 8.07
C GLY A 193 -11.17 11.86 7.22
N GLY A 194 -10.14 11.77 6.35
CA GLY A 194 -9.91 10.62 5.49
C GLY A 194 -9.35 9.42 6.26
N GLY A 195 -9.82 8.22 5.91
CA GLY A 195 -9.28 6.95 6.40
C GLY A 195 -8.32 6.31 5.41
N HIS A 196 -8.06 5.02 5.59
CA HIS A 196 -7.19 4.23 4.70
C HIS A 196 -7.75 4.08 3.29
N PHE A 197 -9.07 3.99 3.18
CA PHE A 197 -9.78 3.82 1.90
C PHE A 197 -10.15 5.15 1.23
N LEU A 198 -9.46 6.24 1.57
CA LEU A 198 -9.67 7.57 0.98
C LEU A 198 -9.57 7.56 -0.56
N VAL A 199 -8.87 6.59 -1.13
CA VAL A 199 -8.77 6.40 -2.58
C VAL A 199 -10.14 6.32 -3.25
N VAL A 200 -11.16 5.77 -2.59
CA VAL A 200 -12.50 5.61 -3.16
C VAL A 200 -13.21 6.96 -3.30
N PRO A 201 -13.43 7.74 -2.23
CA PRO A 201 -14.10 9.04 -2.34
C PRO A 201 -13.26 10.08 -3.09
N SER A 202 -11.92 10.02 -3.02
CA SER A 202 -11.02 10.99 -3.67
C SER A 202 -10.50 10.53 -5.03
N TRP A 203 -11.06 9.48 -5.62
CA TRP A 203 -10.54 8.85 -6.85
C TRP A 203 -10.33 9.84 -8.00
N ARG A 204 -11.33 10.68 -8.26
CA ARG A 204 -11.26 11.69 -9.33
C ARG A 204 -10.14 12.68 -9.08
N GLU A 205 -10.06 13.26 -7.90
CA GLU A 205 -9.04 14.26 -7.54
C GLU A 205 -7.62 13.68 -7.64
N ILE A 206 -7.44 12.43 -7.17
CA ILE A 206 -6.16 11.72 -7.27
C ILE A 206 -5.77 11.49 -8.73
N LEU A 207 -6.70 11.09 -9.59
CA LEU A 207 -6.42 10.89 -11.01
C LEU A 207 -6.16 12.20 -11.74
N ASP A 208 -6.93 13.25 -11.47
CA ASP A 208 -6.73 14.55 -12.07
C ASP A 208 -5.32 15.08 -11.74
N ALA A 209 -4.92 15.03 -10.46
CA ALA A 209 -3.58 15.40 -10.03
C ALA A 209 -2.47 14.50 -10.64
N LEU A 210 -2.73 13.21 -10.80
CA LEU A 210 -1.78 12.30 -11.43
C LEU A 210 -1.65 12.60 -12.94
N CYS A 211 -2.67 13.15 -13.58
CA CYS A 211 -2.70 13.47 -15.01
C CYS A 211 -2.17 14.87 -15.37
N GLU A 212 -1.97 15.78 -14.38
CA GLU A 212 -1.26 17.03 -14.56
C GLU A 212 0.19 16.80 -15.06
#